data_ea26fdb747225926cdf52c24c020b5c8
#
_entry.id   ea26fdb747225926cdf52c24c020b5c8
#
_cell.length_a   1.000
_cell.length_b   1.000
_cell.length_c   1.000
_cell.angle_alpha   90.00
_cell.angle_beta   90.00
_cell.angle_gamma   90.00
#
_symmetry.space_group_name_H-M   'P 1'
#
loop_
_entity.id
_entity.type
_entity.pdbx_description
1 polymer ?
#
loop_
_entity_poly.entity_id
_entity_poly.type
_entity_poly.pdbx_seq_one_letter_code
_entity_poly.pdbx_strand_id
1 'polypeptide(L)'
;MIGLFLATIGLSAVLTLAARLAGNRAGLLDAPDKGRKQHAVPVPALGGIAIFAAFAVSIVLKYTFDVEFAGSLSESTMALLVTASGVWILGIVDDIWPVRAKVKLVVQIIAAVAYVVTVQPIDVLHIADGFELSSAILVGTFCVFWLVACCNAV
;
A
#
# COMPACT_ATOMS: atom_id res chain seq x y z
N MET A 1 -19.53 9.77 5.63
CA MET A 1 -18.05 9.84 5.58
C MET A 1 -17.40 9.57 6.93
N ILE A 2 -17.66 10.36 8.00
CA ILE A 2 -17.05 10.19 9.33
C ILE A 2 -17.31 8.80 9.94
N GLY A 3 -18.54 8.29 9.83
CA GLY A 3 -18.89 6.96 10.37
C GLY A 3 -18.10 5.81 9.74
N LEU A 4 -17.91 5.82 8.41
CA LEU A 4 -17.10 4.83 7.71
C LEU A 4 -15.62 4.94 8.13
N PHE A 5 -15.10 6.14 8.25
CA PHE A 5 -13.74 6.39 8.71
C PHE A 5 -13.49 5.81 10.11
N LEU A 6 -14.38 6.09 11.06
CA LEU A 6 -14.30 5.55 12.42
C LEU A 6 -14.44 4.03 12.45
N ALA A 7 -15.35 3.48 11.64
CA ALA A 7 -15.53 2.03 11.52
C ALA A 7 -14.27 1.36 10.94
N THR A 8 -13.62 1.97 9.93
CA THR A 8 -12.37 1.45 9.36
C THR A 8 -11.22 1.46 10.38
N ILE A 9 -11.10 2.54 11.18
CA ILE A 9 -10.11 2.60 12.27
C ILE A 9 -10.36 1.48 13.29
N GLY A 10 -11.60 1.33 13.74
CA GLY A 10 -11.97 0.28 14.71
C GLY A 10 -11.69 -1.11 14.17
N LEU A 11 -12.08 -1.37 12.92
CA LEU A 11 -11.83 -2.64 12.25
C LEU A 11 -10.34 -2.92 12.10
N SER A 12 -9.55 -1.92 11.68
CA SER A 12 -8.09 -2.05 11.56
C SER A 12 -7.44 -2.37 12.91
N ALA A 13 -7.86 -1.71 13.98
CA ALA A 13 -7.35 -1.99 15.33
C ALA A 13 -7.67 -3.43 15.77
N VAL A 14 -8.92 -3.90 15.58
CA VAL A 14 -9.34 -5.25 15.91
C VAL A 14 -8.57 -6.30 15.11
N LEU A 15 -8.46 -6.10 13.78
CA LEU A 15 -7.75 -7.03 12.91
C LEU A 15 -6.24 -7.05 13.21
N THR A 16 -5.65 -5.92 13.58
CA THR A 16 -4.24 -5.86 13.98
C THR A 16 -4.00 -6.62 15.28
N LEU A 17 -4.89 -6.49 16.27
CA LEU A 17 -4.83 -7.28 17.50
C LEU A 17 -5.00 -8.78 17.24
N ALA A 18 -5.95 -9.16 16.39
CA ALA A 18 -6.16 -10.54 15.99
C ALA A 18 -4.94 -11.13 15.25
N ALA A 19 -4.38 -10.37 14.31
CA ALA A 19 -3.17 -10.74 13.57
C ALA A 19 -1.97 -10.91 14.51
N ARG A 20 -1.81 -10.01 15.49
CA ARG A 20 -0.77 -10.14 16.52
C ARG A 20 -0.93 -11.42 17.34
N LEU A 21 -2.14 -11.73 17.79
CA LEU A 21 -2.40 -12.95 18.55
C LEU A 21 -2.18 -14.21 17.70
N ALA A 22 -2.62 -14.19 16.44
CA ALA A 22 -2.41 -15.29 15.51
C ALA A 22 -0.92 -15.49 15.19
N GLY A 23 -0.18 -14.41 14.92
CA GLY A 23 1.26 -14.44 14.65
C GLY A 23 2.06 -14.99 15.81
N ASN A 24 1.72 -14.59 17.06
CA ASN A 24 2.34 -15.13 18.25
C ASN A 24 2.09 -16.64 18.41
N ARG A 25 0.87 -17.10 18.11
CA ARG A 25 0.52 -18.54 18.20
C ARG A 25 1.16 -19.37 17.10
N ALA A 26 1.27 -18.81 15.90
CA ALA A 26 1.84 -19.48 14.74
C ALA A 26 3.38 -19.43 14.71
N GLY A 27 4.02 -18.67 15.61
CA GLY A 27 5.47 -18.50 15.63
C GLY A 27 5.98 -17.66 14.45
N LEU A 28 5.09 -16.92 13.76
CA LEU A 28 5.43 -16.00 12.66
C LEU A 28 5.91 -14.67 13.24
N LEU A 29 7.09 -14.71 13.86
CA LEU A 29 7.70 -13.59 14.55
C LEU A 29 8.94 -13.13 13.76
N ASP A 30 9.03 -11.83 13.53
CA ASP A 30 10.24 -11.21 13.04
C ASP A 30 11.23 -11.07 14.20
N ALA A 31 12.27 -11.90 14.18
CA ALA A 31 13.28 -11.91 15.22
C ALA A 31 14.23 -10.70 15.08
N PRO A 32 14.66 -10.10 16.20
CA PRO A 32 15.66 -9.03 16.17
C PRO A 32 16.97 -9.53 15.55
N ASP A 33 17.46 -8.81 14.56
CA ASP A 33 18.77 -9.04 13.95
C ASP A 33 19.77 -8.03 14.55
N LYS A 34 20.98 -8.50 14.88
CA LYS A 34 22.02 -7.69 15.55
C LYS A 34 22.53 -6.48 14.74
N GLY A 35 22.09 -6.31 13.49
CA GLY A 35 22.57 -5.25 12.60
C GLY A 35 21.56 -4.16 12.25
N ARG A 36 20.37 -4.54 11.75
CA ARG A 36 19.42 -3.60 11.13
C ARG A 36 18.09 -3.46 11.88
N LYS A 37 17.68 -4.50 12.61
CA LYS A 37 16.42 -4.53 13.33
C LYS A 37 16.60 -4.10 14.79
N GLN A 38 16.04 -2.95 15.15
CA GLN A 38 16.21 -2.34 16.48
C GLN A 38 15.18 -2.81 17.51
N HIS A 39 14.39 -3.83 17.23
CA HIS A 39 13.40 -4.33 18.19
C HIS A 39 14.05 -5.17 19.27
N ALA A 40 13.77 -4.83 20.54
CA ALA A 40 14.25 -5.59 21.71
C ALA A 40 13.51 -6.94 21.87
N VAL A 41 12.34 -7.12 21.24
CA VAL A 41 11.49 -8.32 21.36
C VAL A 41 10.97 -8.70 19.96
N PRO A 42 10.83 -10.01 19.65
CA PRO A 42 10.24 -10.44 18.40
C PRO A 42 8.81 -9.87 18.22
N VAL A 43 8.51 -9.31 17.06
CA VAL A 43 7.20 -8.75 16.73
C VAL A 43 6.54 -9.56 15.60
N PRO A 44 5.21 -9.77 15.63
CA PRO A 44 4.51 -10.46 14.55
C PRO A 44 4.59 -9.70 13.23
N ALA A 45 4.98 -10.37 12.14
CA ALA A 45 5.11 -9.81 10.81
C ALA A 45 3.75 -9.58 10.09
N LEU A 46 2.61 -9.92 10.73
CA LEU A 46 1.30 -9.92 10.10
C LEU A 46 0.56 -8.57 10.11
N GLY A 47 1.20 -7.46 10.54
CA GLY A 47 0.56 -6.15 10.66
C GLY A 47 0.03 -5.61 9.34
N GLY A 48 0.81 -5.74 8.27
CA GLY A 48 0.42 -5.31 6.93
C GLY A 48 -0.82 -6.03 6.38
N ILE A 49 -0.99 -7.32 6.73
CA ILE A 49 -2.17 -8.10 6.34
C ILE A 49 -3.43 -7.54 7.00
N ALA A 50 -3.35 -7.20 8.28
CA ALA A 50 -4.49 -6.68 9.04
C ALA A 50 -4.95 -5.31 8.51
N ILE A 51 -4.00 -4.42 8.22
CA ILE A 51 -4.29 -3.08 7.71
C ILE A 51 -4.93 -3.16 6.32
N PHE A 52 -4.36 -3.98 5.42
CA PHE A 52 -4.89 -4.14 4.08
C PHE A 52 -6.27 -4.84 4.09
N ALA A 53 -6.47 -5.84 4.95
CA ALA A 53 -7.77 -6.49 5.12
C ALA A 53 -8.84 -5.49 5.60
N ALA A 54 -8.51 -4.62 6.57
CA ALA A 54 -9.42 -3.56 7.01
C ALA A 54 -9.79 -2.60 5.88
N PHE A 55 -8.81 -2.20 5.08
CA PHE A 55 -9.00 -1.35 3.91
C PHE A 55 -9.90 -2.03 2.86
N ALA A 56 -9.61 -3.27 2.49
CA ALA A 56 -10.39 -4.02 1.51
C ALA A 56 -11.84 -4.23 1.97
N VAL A 57 -12.06 -4.62 3.24
CA VAL A 57 -13.40 -4.76 3.82
C VAL A 57 -14.14 -3.44 3.80
N SER A 58 -13.50 -2.33 4.13
CA SER A 58 -14.12 -1.00 4.11
C SER A 58 -14.56 -0.57 2.72
N ILE A 59 -13.78 -0.89 1.68
CA ILE A 59 -14.16 -0.65 0.28
C ILE A 59 -15.36 -1.51 -0.11
N VAL A 60 -15.34 -2.81 0.23
CA VAL A 60 -16.46 -3.71 -0.05
C VAL A 60 -17.75 -3.25 0.63
N LEU A 61 -17.66 -2.86 1.92
CA LEU A 61 -18.81 -2.31 2.64
C LEU A 61 -19.33 -1.04 1.98
N LYS A 62 -18.43 -0.11 1.63
CA LYS A 62 -18.86 1.10 0.94
C LYS A 62 -19.48 0.80 -0.42
N TYR A 63 -18.91 -0.10 -1.20
CA TYR A 63 -19.46 -0.54 -2.47
C TYR A 63 -20.88 -1.16 -2.32
N THR A 64 -21.10 -1.92 -1.25
CA THR A 64 -22.37 -2.63 -1.03
C THR A 64 -23.48 -1.71 -0.51
N PHE A 65 -23.14 -0.73 0.33
CA PHE A 65 -24.13 0.12 1.01
C PHE A 65 -24.26 1.53 0.44
N ASP A 66 -23.39 1.95 -0.47
CA ASP A 66 -23.39 3.28 -1.08
C ASP A 66 -23.49 3.15 -2.61
N VAL A 67 -24.72 3.29 -3.11
CA VAL A 67 -25.04 3.14 -4.55
C VAL A 67 -24.32 4.19 -5.41
N GLU A 68 -24.15 5.42 -4.89
CA GLU A 68 -23.40 6.46 -5.60
C GLU A 68 -21.92 6.08 -5.73
N PHE A 69 -21.33 5.51 -4.68
CA PHE A 69 -19.95 5.04 -4.73
C PHE A 69 -19.78 3.86 -5.69
N ALA A 70 -20.74 2.92 -5.70
CA ALA A 70 -20.72 1.79 -6.62
C ALA A 70 -20.74 2.24 -8.10
N GLY A 71 -21.51 3.31 -8.41
CA GLY A 71 -21.53 3.92 -9.73
C GLY A 71 -20.31 4.80 -10.05
N SER A 72 -19.51 5.17 -9.07
CA SER A 72 -18.36 6.08 -9.21
C SER A 72 -17.00 5.39 -9.25
N LEU A 73 -16.95 4.05 -9.25
CA LEU A 73 -15.68 3.32 -9.40
C LEU A 73 -15.09 3.59 -10.78
N SER A 74 -14.25 4.62 -10.84
CA SER A 74 -13.53 4.99 -12.05
C SER A 74 -12.44 3.97 -12.38
N GLU A 75 -12.02 3.93 -13.65
CA GLU A 75 -10.87 3.13 -14.08
C GLU A 75 -9.63 3.43 -13.23
N SER A 76 -9.45 4.69 -12.83
CA SER A 76 -8.36 5.14 -11.96
C SER A 76 -8.39 4.46 -10.59
N THR A 77 -9.58 4.36 -9.98
CA THR A 77 -9.74 3.69 -8.68
C THR A 77 -9.44 2.19 -8.79
N MET A 78 -9.91 1.55 -9.86
CA MET A 78 -9.62 0.14 -10.10
C MET A 78 -8.14 -0.10 -10.35
N ALA A 79 -7.48 0.74 -11.15
CA ALA A 79 -6.03 0.66 -11.37
C ALA A 79 -5.25 0.80 -10.08
N LEU A 80 -5.63 1.75 -9.20
CA LEU A 80 -5.03 1.92 -7.88
C LEU A 80 -5.17 0.66 -7.03
N LEU A 81 -6.38 0.09 -6.96
CA LEU A 81 -6.64 -1.10 -6.13
C LEU A 81 -5.85 -2.31 -6.63
N VAL A 82 -5.80 -2.53 -7.93
CA VAL A 82 -5.06 -3.65 -8.53
C VAL A 82 -3.56 -3.51 -8.28
N THR A 83 -2.99 -2.35 -8.56
CA THR A 83 -1.54 -2.12 -8.38
C THR A 83 -1.13 -2.13 -6.91
N ALA A 84 -1.92 -1.51 -6.03
CA ALA A 84 -1.69 -1.54 -4.59
C ALA A 84 -1.78 -2.96 -4.02
N SER A 85 -2.75 -3.78 -4.48
CA SER A 85 -2.87 -5.19 -4.09
C SER A 85 -1.65 -6.00 -4.55
N GLY A 86 -1.13 -5.74 -5.74
CA GLY A 86 0.08 -6.39 -6.25
C GLY A 86 1.31 -6.11 -5.37
N VAL A 87 1.52 -4.84 -4.99
CA VAL A 87 2.62 -4.45 -4.09
C VAL A 87 2.42 -5.03 -2.69
N TRP A 88 1.20 -5.07 -2.19
CA TRP A 88 0.87 -5.69 -0.90
C TRP A 88 1.14 -7.20 -0.89
N ILE A 89 0.74 -7.94 -1.95
CA ILE A 89 1.06 -9.37 -2.09
C ILE A 89 2.58 -9.59 -2.08
N LEU A 90 3.32 -8.73 -2.80
CA LEU A 90 4.79 -8.78 -2.76
C LEU A 90 5.33 -8.62 -1.33
N GLY A 91 4.75 -7.70 -0.53
CA GLY A 91 5.11 -7.51 0.87
C GLY A 91 4.87 -8.78 1.70
N ILE A 92 3.70 -9.44 1.56
CA ILE A 92 3.42 -10.70 2.24
C ILE A 92 4.40 -11.81 1.83
N VAL A 93 4.67 -11.93 0.53
CA VAL A 93 5.63 -12.92 0.04
C VAL A 93 7.01 -12.70 0.63
N ASP A 94 7.43 -11.44 0.75
CA ASP A 94 8.70 -11.07 1.37
C ASP A 94 8.78 -11.35 2.87
N ASP A 95 7.68 -11.18 3.57
CA ASP A 95 7.58 -11.49 5.01
C ASP A 95 7.69 -13.00 5.29
N ILE A 96 7.23 -13.84 4.34
CA ILE A 96 7.26 -15.31 4.47
C ILE A 96 8.56 -15.88 3.88
N TRP A 97 8.94 -15.40 2.70
CA TRP A 97 10.14 -15.82 1.98
C TRP A 97 10.95 -14.59 1.58
N PRO A 98 12.12 -14.36 2.21
CA PRO A 98 12.94 -13.19 1.91
C PRO A 98 13.22 -13.05 0.41
N VAL A 99 12.63 -12.04 -0.22
CA VAL A 99 12.79 -11.74 -1.64
C VAL A 99 14.01 -10.85 -1.84
N ARG A 100 14.77 -11.10 -2.89
CA ARG A 100 15.95 -10.28 -3.23
C ARG A 100 15.51 -8.83 -3.48
N ALA A 101 16.24 -7.86 -2.89
CA ALA A 101 15.94 -6.43 -3.01
C ALA A 101 15.74 -5.95 -4.47
N LYS A 102 16.54 -6.50 -5.41
CA LYS A 102 16.39 -6.18 -6.85
C LYS A 102 15.03 -6.62 -7.41
N VAL A 103 14.52 -7.78 -7.00
CA VAL A 103 13.21 -8.28 -7.45
C VAL A 103 12.09 -7.43 -6.90
N LYS A 104 12.15 -7.07 -5.61
CA LYS A 104 11.19 -6.13 -5.00
C LYS A 104 11.13 -4.83 -5.78
N LEU A 105 12.28 -4.21 -6.01
CA LEU A 105 12.38 -2.94 -6.73
C LEU A 105 11.79 -3.04 -8.14
N VAL A 106 12.10 -4.10 -8.88
CA VAL A 106 11.54 -4.31 -10.23
C VAL A 106 10.01 -4.43 -10.21
N VAL A 107 9.46 -5.21 -9.30
CA VAL A 107 8.00 -5.36 -9.19
C VAL A 107 7.32 -4.04 -8.80
N GLN A 108 7.91 -3.28 -7.87
CA GLN A 108 7.41 -1.96 -7.46
C GLN A 108 7.46 -0.96 -8.63
N ILE A 109 8.54 -0.95 -9.40
CA ILE A 109 8.65 -0.09 -10.60
C ILE A 109 7.58 -0.47 -11.62
N ILE A 110 7.40 -1.77 -11.90
CA ILE A 110 6.38 -2.24 -12.86
C ILE A 110 4.97 -1.80 -12.40
N ALA A 111 4.64 -1.99 -11.13
CA ALA A 111 3.36 -1.57 -10.56
C ALA A 111 3.17 -0.05 -10.64
N ALA A 112 4.19 0.73 -10.30
CA ALA A 112 4.15 2.19 -10.37
C ALA A 112 4.00 2.70 -11.81
N VAL A 113 4.74 2.12 -12.76
CA VAL A 113 4.63 2.46 -14.19
C VAL A 113 3.23 2.11 -14.71
N ALA A 114 2.72 0.90 -14.40
CA ALA A 114 1.39 0.49 -14.82
C ALA A 114 0.32 1.46 -14.31
N TYR A 115 0.40 1.88 -13.04
CA TYR A 115 -0.52 2.84 -12.46
C TYR A 115 -0.42 4.22 -13.14
N VAL A 116 0.78 4.75 -13.28
CA VAL A 116 1.00 6.09 -13.86
C VAL A 116 0.55 6.15 -15.33
N VAL A 117 0.84 5.11 -16.11
CA VAL A 117 0.42 5.05 -17.53
C VAL A 117 -1.10 4.94 -17.68
N THR A 118 -1.75 4.19 -16.78
CA THR A 118 -3.22 4.01 -16.85
C THR A 118 -3.98 5.23 -16.35
N VAL A 119 -3.50 5.89 -15.29
CA VAL A 119 -4.27 6.91 -14.56
C VAL A 119 -3.82 8.32 -14.91
N GLN A 120 -2.55 8.53 -15.27
CA GLN A 120 -1.94 9.86 -15.44
C GLN A 120 -2.34 10.80 -14.28
N PRO A 121 -1.94 10.49 -13.05
CA PRO A 121 -2.50 11.11 -11.84
C PRO A 121 -2.19 12.60 -11.70
N ILE A 122 -1.19 13.09 -12.42
CA ILE A 122 -0.72 14.49 -12.38
C ILE A 122 -0.35 14.94 -13.80
N ASP A 123 -0.96 16.00 -14.29
CA ASP A 123 -0.64 16.58 -15.59
C ASP A 123 0.48 17.63 -15.51
N VAL A 124 0.49 18.40 -14.43
CA VAL A 124 1.45 19.48 -14.18
C VAL A 124 1.96 19.41 -12.76
N LEU A 125 3.27 19.46 -12.60
CA LEU A 125 3.93 19.51 -11.30
C LEU A 125 4.42 20.94 -11.03
N HIS A 126 3.81 21.61 -10.06
CA HIS A 126 4.27 22.92 -9.60
C HIS A 126 5.38 22.72 -8.56
N ILE A 127 6.60 23.14 -8.88
CA ILE A 127 7.78 22.94 -8.02
C ILE A 127 8.05 24.18 -7.18
N ALA A 128 7.86 25.36 -7.77
CA ALA A 128 8.05 26.66 -7.11
C ALA A 128 7.25 27.74 -7.86
N ASP A 129 7.15 28.94 -7.27
CA ASP A 129 6.50 30.07 -7.91
C ASP A 129 7.10 30.33 -9.31
N GLY A 130 6.28 30.10 -10.34
CA GLY A 130 6.65 30.30 -11.74
C GLY A 130 7.45 29.16 -12.39
N PHE A 131 7.70 28.05 -11.68
CA PHE A 131 8.33 26.86 -12.28
C PHE A 131 7.38 25.68 -12.30
N GLU A 132 6.88 25.36 -13.48
CA GLU A 132 5.95 24.28 -13.76
C GLU A 132 6.58 23.24 -14.67
N LEU A 133 6.45 21.99 -14.31
CA LEU A 133 6.85 20.86 -15.13
C LEU A 133 5.59 20.23 -15.74
N SER A 134 5.38 20.45 -17.05
CA SER A 134 4.20 19.97 -17.79
C SER A 134 4.52 18.83 -18.78
N SER A 135 5.77 18.40 -18.85
CA SER A 135 6.14 17.26 -19.69
C SER A 135 5.63 15.95 -19.11
N ALA A 136 4.72 15.27 -19.79
CA ALA A 136 4.14 14.00 -19.36
C ALA A 136 5.20 12.94 -18.99
N ILE A 137 6.33 12.91 -19.73
CA ILE A 137 7.43 11.98 -19.46
C ILE A 137 8.12 12.33 -18.13
N LEU A 138 8.43 13.61 -17.91
CA LEU A 138 9.13 14.04 -16.70
C LEU A 138 8.23 13.92 -15.46
N VAL A 139 6.97 14.34 -15.57
CA VAL A 139 5.99 14.21 -14.50
C VAL A 139 5.72 12.73 -14.18
N GLY A 140 5.53 11.90 -15.21
CA GLY A 140 5.34 10.46 -15.04
C GLY A 140 6.54 9.78 -14.37
N THR A 141 7.76 10.13 -14.80
CA THR A 141 9.00 9.62 -14.18
C THR A 141 9.10 10.03 -12.71
N PHE A 142 8.78 11.28 -12.39
CA PHE A 142 8.72 11.75 -11.00
C PHE A 142 7.70 10.98 -10.19
N CYS A 143 6.49 10.75 -10.71
CA CYS A 143 5.46 9.98 -10.01
C CYS A 143 5.90 8.54 -9.74
N VAL A 144 6.50 7.86 -10.72
CA VAL A 144 7.06 6.50 -10.53
C VAL A 144 8.12 6.49 -9.45
N PHE A 145 9.09 7.43 -9.54
CA PHE A 145 10.15 7.54 -8.53
C PHE A 145 9.57 7.78 -7.15
N TRP A 146 8.60 8.69 -7.01
CA TRP A 146 7.96 9.03 -5.73
C TRP A 146 7.22 7.84 -5.14
N LEU A 147 6.41 7.12 -5.94
CA LEU A 147 5.70 5.92 -5.48
C LEU A 147 6.66 4.85 -5.00
N VAL A 148 7.72 4.57 -5.76
CA VAL A 148 8.75 3.57 -5.38
C VAL A 148 9.50 4.02 -4.13
N ALA A 149 9.85 5.30 -4.01
CA ALA A 149 10.49 5.85 -2.82
C ALA A 149 9.62 5.69 -1.57
N CYS A 150 8.31 6.01 -1.68
CA CYS A 150 7.37 5.82 -0.57
C CYS A 150 7.25 4.35 -0.14
N CYS A 151 7.26 3.39 -1.09
CA CYS A 151 7.22 1.96 -0.78
C CYS A 151 8.49 1.45 -0.06
N ASN A 152 9.62 2.17 -0.20
CA ASN A 152 10.92 1.76 0.37
C ASN A 152 11.40 2.66 1.51
N ALA A 153 10.60 3.66 1.92
CA ALA A 153 10.97 4.61 2.98
C ALA A 153 10.81 4.05 4.40
N VAL A 154 10.33 2.82 4.54
CA VAL A 154 10.05 2.16 5.84
C VAL A 154 11.11 1.10 6.14
#